data_ee2fb38ddb4ef4061440598dd61d7909
#
_entry.id   ee2fb38ddb4ef4061440598dd61d7909
#
_cell.length_a   1.000
_cell.length_b   1.000
_cell.length_c   1.000
_cell.angle_alpha   90.00
_cell.angle_beta   90.00
_cell.angle_gamma   90.00
#
_symmetry.space_group_name_H-M   'P 1'
#
loop_
_entity.id
_entity.type
_entity.pdbx_description
1 polymer ?
#
loop_
_entity_poly.entity_id
_entity_poly.type
_entity_poly.pdbx_seq_one_letter_code
_entity_poly.pdbx_strand_id
1 'polypeptide(L)'
;MPWRDGILGSEANGAMNQHADRKDPERMEKIVSLCKRRGIIFPSSEIYGGTGSVWDYGPLGVLLKDNVKREWWRRMVTARDDMVGLDAAILMHPRTWEASGHVDSFADPLVDCRQCKKRFRADHLLEQATDADASLREELRGISEEHAAADHPDLLEALNRIIPKLRCPECGGELTEARPFNMMFKTFMGPVQDTASVAYLRPETAQGIFVNFKNVLTVSRKKPPFGIAQIGKSFRNEITTGNFTFRSREFEQFEIEYFVPPREAQQWYERWVQERHRWYVDLGIKSENLRLRPHEKSELAHYAAACSDIEYRFPFGWAELEGIANRQDYDLRRHQEYSGKDLTYFDEAAREKYWPYVIEPSGGVDRATLAFICDAYEEVPGGRGTAGAEVYPPGRVEVVLRLHPGLAPLKAAVLPLVKRDGMREKAQAIYADLRKRLPVEYDEAGSIGRRYRRQDEVGT
;
A
#
# COMPACT_ATOMS: atom_id res chain seq x y z
N MET A 1 17.43 -7.22 -3.62
CA MET A 1 17.14 -7.77 -2.26
C MET A 1 17.25 -6.62 -1.27
N PRO A 2 16.17 -6.15 -0.66
CA PRO A 2 16.16 -4.98 0.23
C PRO A 2 16.36 -5.40 1.70
N TRP A 3 17.43 -6.13 2.01
CA TRP A 3 17.62 -6.75 3.34
C TRP A 3 18.71 -6.12 4.20
N ARG A 4 19.61 -5.31 3.62
CA ARG A 4 20.85 -4.95 4.30
C ARG A 4 20.74 -3.87 5.36
N ASP A 5 19.84 -2.91 5.26
CA ASP A 5 19.96 -1.67 6.01
C ASP A 5 18.75 -1.25 6.85
N GLY A 6 17.66 -1.99 6.83
CA GLY A 6 16.59 -1.83 7.83
C GLY A 6 17.07 -2.12 9.26
N ILE A 7 18.17 -2.85 9.39
CA ILE A 7 18.69 -3.32 10.70
C ILE A 7 19.84 -2.44 11.24
N LEU A 8 20.58 -1.72 10.39
CA LEU A 8 21.78 -0.97 10.78
C LEU A 8 21.69 0.55 10.64
N GLY A 9 20.64 1.11 10.09
CA GLY A 9 20.55 2.51 9.66
C GLY A 9 19.86 3.49 10.59
N SER A 10 20.10 3.53 11.92
CA SER A 10 19.44 4.49 12.82
C SER A 10 20.35 5.44 13.63
N GLU A 11 21.58 5.69 13.21
CA GLU A 11 22.47 6.59 14.02
C GLU A 11 22.72 8.00 13.48
N ALA A 12 22.11 8.45 12.40
CA ALA A 12 22.33 9.80 11.90
C ALA A 12 21.05 10.65 11.93
N ASN A 13 20.52 10.97 13.10
CA ASN A 13 19.78 12.21 13.42
C ASN A 13 19.30 12.20 14.88
N GLY A 14 20.22 12.22 15.82
CA GLY A 14 19.93 12.47 17.21
C GLY A 14 19.64 13.94 17.45
N ALA A 15 18.44 14.23 17.93
CA ALA A 15 17.95 15.44 18.53
C ALA A 15 16.88 16.23 17.75
N MET A 16 15.78 15.56 17.35
CA MET A 16 14.52 16.28 17.15
C MET A 16 13.33 15.35 17.44
N ASN A 17 12.59 15.71 18.50
CA ASN A 17 11.25 15.22 18.79
C ASN A 17 11.06 13.75 19.26
N GLN A 18 11.51 13.41 20.43
CA GLN A 18 11.17 12.14 21.11
C GLN A 18 9.65 11.92 21.37
N HIS A 19 8.80 12.90 21.08
CA HIS A 19 7.34 12.76 21.14
C HIS A 19 6.69 12.34 19.83
N ALA A 20 7.41 12.38 18.71
CA ALA A 20 6.86 12.10 17.37
C ALA A 20 6.80 10.61 17.00
N ASP A 21 7.62 9.76 17.64
CA ASP A 21 7.73 8.33 17.30
C ASP A 21 6.90 7.40 18.20
N ARG A 22 6.07 7.94 19.08
CA ARG A 22 5.29 7.11 19.99
C ARG A 22 4.15 6.40 19.27
N LYS A 23 4.21 5.07 19.24
CA LYS A 23 3.10 4.20 18.77
C LYS A 23 1.85 4.43 19.63
N ASP A 24 0.68 4.45 18.99
CA ASP A 24 -0.62 4.62 19.63
C ASP A 24 -1.55 3.45 19.25
N PRO A 25 -1.38 2.26 19.86
CA PRO A 25 -2.20 1.09 19.58
C PRO A 25 -3.69 1.32 19.88
N GLU A 26 -3.99 2.08 20.95
CA GLU A 26 -5.36 2.40 21.33
C GLU A 26 -6.10 3.17 20.22
N ARG A 27 -5.43 4.14 19.60
CA ARG A 27 -5.98 4.86 18.44
C ARG A 27 -6.27 3.91 17.28
N MET A 28 -5.38 2.94 17.01
CA MET A 28 -5.59 1.97 15.95
C MET A 28 -6.81 1.09 16.23
N GLU A 29 -6.98 0.62 17.47
CA GLU A 29 -8.15 -0.18 17.89
C GLU A 29 -9.44 0.61 17.72
N LYS A 30 -9.47 1.89 18.09
CA LYS A 30 -10.63 2.78 17.92
C LYS A 30 -10.98 2.97 16.45
N ILE A 31 -9.99 3.14 15.57
CA ILE A 31 -10.19 3.25 14.11
C ILE A 31 -10.76 1.94 13.54
N VAL A 32 -10.20 0.79 13.90
CA VAL A 32 -10.71 -0.53 13.48
C VAL A 32 -12.15 -0.73 13.94
N SER A 33 -12.46 -0.38 15.20
CA SER A 33 -13.82 -0.44 15.75
C SER A 33 -14.78 0.47 14.98
N LEU A 34 -14.36 1.70 14.65
CA LEU A 34 -15.16 2.62 13.83
C LEU A 34 -15.43 2.02 12.45
N CYS A 35 -14.40 1.49 11.77
CA CYS A 35 -14.54 0.89 10.45
C CYS A 35 -15.57 -0.25 10.45
N LYS A 36 -15.51 -1.14 11.45
CA LYS A 36 -16.45 -2.25 11.57
C LYS A 36 -17.89 -1.77 11.81
N ARG A 37 -18.12 -0.95 12.85
CA ARG A 37 -19.47 -0.52 13.20
C ARG A 37 -20.13 0.41 12.18
N ARG A 38 -19.35 1.07 11.33
CA ARG A 38 -19.85 1.95 10.25
C ARG A 38 -19.88 1.30 8.87
N GLY A 39 -19.55 0.03 8.78
CA GLY A 39 -19.60 -0.69 7.51
C GLY A 39 -18.59 -0.17 6.50
N ILE A 40 -17.38 0.15 6.97
CA ILE A 40 -16.27 0.56 6.10
C ILE A 40 -15.44 -0.66 5.73
N ILE A 41 -14.94 -1.41 6.71
CA ILE A 41 -14.10 -2.59 6.47
C ILE A 41 -14.46 -3.70 7.43
N PHE A 42 -14.57 -4.94 6.93
CA PHE A 42 -14.85 -6.16 7.68
C PHE A 42 -13.75 -7.20 7.44
N PRO A 43 -13.52 -8.13 8.39
CA PRO A 43 -12.76 -9.34 8.08
C PRO A 43 -13.48 -10.16 7.01
N SER A 44 -12.76 -10.62 5.99
CA SER A 44 -13.37 -11.48 4.97
C SER A 44 -13.79 -12.81 5.58
N SER A 45 -14.97 -13.29 5.17
CA SER A 45 -15.55 -14.57 5.65
C SER A 45 -15.68 -14.66 7.18
N GLU A 46 -16.00 -13.55 7.85
CA GLU A 46 -16.06 -13.44 9.33
C GLU A 46 -16.95 -14.49 9.96
N ILE A 47 -18.07 -14.88 9.31
CA ILE A 47 -18.99 -15.92 9.78
C ILE A 47 -18.35 -17.30 9.93
N TYR A 48 -17.21 -17.55 9.27
CA TYR A 48 -16.41 -18.77 9.37
C TYR A 48 -15.11 -18.57 10.17
N GLY A 49 -14.98 -17.45 10.87
CA GLY A 49 -13.78 -17.10 11.65
C GLY A 49 -12.74 -16.32 10.85
N GLY A 50 -13.01 -15.99 9.58
CA GLY A 50 -12.11 -15.26 8.70
C GLY A 50 -10.99 -16.13 8.11
N THR A 51 -10.28 -15.59 7.12
CA THR A 51 -9.14 -16.26 6.45
C THR A 51 -7.78 -15.70 6.88
N GLY A 52 -7.75 -14.78 7.83
CA GLY A 52 -6.54 -14.08 8.27
C GLY A 52 -6.00 -13.09 7.25
N SER A 53 -6.06 -11.80 7.59
CA SER A 53 -5.54 -10.68 6.78
C SER A 53 -6.01 -10.63 5.32
N VAL A 54 -7.28 -10.93 5.14
CA VAL A 54 -8.06 -10.63 3.95
C VAL A 54 -9.28 -9.83 4.41
N TRP A 55 -9.62 -8.76 3.69
CA TRP A 55 -10.58 -7.77 4.13
C TRP A 55 -11.63 -7.49 3.06
N ASP A 56 -12.88 -7.33 3.48
CA ASP A 56 -13.98 -6.91 2.65
C ASP A 56 -14.29 -5.43 2.92
N TYR A 57 -14.48 -4.64 1.87
CA TYR A 57 -14.96 -3.28 1.99
C TYR A 57 -16.49 -3.28 2.01
N GLY A 58 -17.05 -2.78 3.10
CA GLY A 58 -18.50 -2.68 3.29
C GLY A 58 -19.11 -1.52 2.47
N PRO A 59 -20.43 -1.24 2.66
CA PRO A 59 -21.16 -0.27 1.85
C PRO A 59 -20.55 1.14 1.80
N LEU A 60 -20.00 1.63 2.91
CA LEU A 60 -19.32 2.92 2.94
C LEU A 60 -17.85 2.82 2.52
N GLY A 61 -17.23 1.69 2.82
CA GLY A 61 -15.84 1.43 2.46
C GLY A 61 -15.60 1.35 0.97
N VAL A 62 -16.50 0.70 0.22
CA VAL A 62 -16.39 0.62 -1.24
C VAL A 62 -16.49 2.00 -1.88
N LEU A 63 -17.36 2.89 -1.38
CA LEU A 63 -17.48 4.26 -1.88
C LEU A 63 -16.22 5.08 -1.58
N LEU A 64 -15.67 4.96 -0.36
CA LEU A 64 -14.42 5.64 0.01
C LEU A 64 -13.25 5.16 -0.87
N LYS A 65 -13.05 3.85 -0.98
CA LYS A 65 -11.98 3.25 -1.78
C LYS A 65 -12.10 3.61 -3.26
N ASP A 66 -13.32 3.60 -3.81
CA ASP A 66 -13.56 4.04 -5.18
C ASP A 66 -13.25 5.53 -5.39
N ASN A 67 -13.57 6.39 -4.42
CA ASN A 67 -13.20 7.79 -4.49
C ASN A 67 -11.67 7.98 -4.49
N VAL A 68 -10.93 7.22 -3.67
CA VAL A 68 -9.45 7.23 -3.69
C VAL A 68 -8.94 6.84 -5.08
N LYS A 69 -9.44 5.75 -5.66
CA LYS A 69 -9.08 5.31 -7.02
C LYS A 69 -9.42 6.33 -8.09
N ARG A 70 -10.62 6.94 -8.02
CA ARG A 70 -11.06 7.97 -8.98
C ARG A 70 -10.21 9.22 -8.93
N GLU A 71 -9.88 9.73 -7.74
CA GLU A 71 -9.02 10.91 -7.58
C GLU A 71 -7.60 10.64 -8.08
N TRP A 72 -7.07 9.43 -7.81
CA TRP A 72 -5.78 9.03 -8.35
C TRP A 72 -5.82 8.96 -9.89
N TRP A 73 -6.81 8.24 -10.45
CA TRP A 73 -6.96 8.09 -11.90
C TRP A 73 -7.18 9.42 -12.62
N ARG A 74 -8.02 10.27 -12.04
CA ARG A 74 -8.27 11.60 -12.57
C ARG A 74 -6.99 12.41 -12.68
N ARG A 75 -6.18 12.44 -11.62
CA ARG A 75 -4.96 13.26 -11.57
C ARG A 75 -3.79 12.65 -12.32
N MET A 76 -3.64 11.33 -12.28
CA MET A 76 -2.47 10.65 -12.85
C MET A 76 -2.69 10.22 -14.30
N VAL A 77 -3.92 10.07 -14.76
CA VAL A 77 -4.21 9.58 -16.11
C VAL A 77 -5.03 10.58 -16.91
N THR A 78 -6.28 10.86 -16.50
CA THR A 78 -7.21 11.60 -17.36
C THR A 78 -6.91 13.09 -17.49
N ALA A 79 -6.25 13.70 -16.52
CA ALA A 79 -5.83 15.11 -16.56
C ALA A 79 -4.44 15.32 -17.17
N ARG A 80 -3.86 14.29 -17.83
CA ARG A 80 -2.51 14.32 -18.39
C ARG A 80 -2.50 13.88 -19.85
N ASP A 81 -1.70 14.57 -20.66
CA ASP A 81 -1.49 14.22 -22.07
C ASP A 81 -0.42 13.14 -22.26
N ASP A 82 0.43 12.93 -21.27
CA ASP A 82 1.57 12.03 -21.29
C ASP A 82 1.28 10.67 -20.63
N MET A 83 0.01 10.37 -20.31
CA MET A 83 -0.40 9.14 -19.64
C MET A 83 -1.47 8.38 -20.42
N VAL A 84 -1.47 7.06 -20.26
CA VAL A 84 -2.54 6.16 -20.72
C VAL A 84 -2.82 5.11 -19.67
N GLY A 85 -4.04 4.56 -19.69
CA GLY A 85 -4.45 3.49 -18.78
C GLY A 85 -4.32 2.11 -19.40
N LEU A 86 -4.10 1.12 -18.56
CA LEU A 86 -4.12 -0.31 -18.88
C LEU A 86 -4.88 -1.08 -17.78
N ASP A 87 -5.57 -2.12 -18.16
CA ASP A 87 -6.10 -3.15 -17.26
C ASP A 87 -5.62 -4.53 -17.74
N ALA A 88 -4.47 -4.96 -17.23
CA ALA A 88 -3.88 -6.25 -17.58
C ALA A 88 -4.50 -7.38 -16.76
N ALA A 89 -4.56 -8.58 -17.35
CA ALA A 89 -5.08 -9.77 -16.67
C ALA A 89 -4.26 -10.13 -15.43
N ILE A 90 -4.93 -10.67 -14.40
CA ILE A 90 -4.29 -11.21 -13.19
C ILE A 90 -3.48 -12.45 -13.52
N LEU A 91 -4.08 -13.37 -14.30
CA LEU A 91 -3.41 -14.59 -14.75
C LEU A 91 -2.59 -14.28 -15.99
N MET A 92 -1.30 -14.45 -15.89
CA MET A 92 -0.32 -14.17 -16.94
C MET A 92 0.49 -15.41 -17.23
N HIS A 93 1.16 -15.44 -18.38
CA HIS A 93 2.02 -16.56 -18.74
C HIS A 93 3.14 -16.73 -17.69
N PRO A 94 3.42 -17.94 -17.18
CA PRO A 94 4.43 -18.15 -16.12
C PRO A 94 5.81 -17.57 -16.43
N ARG A 95 6.23 -17.57 -17.69
CA ARG A 95 7.49 -16.94 -18.13
C ARG A 95 7.60 -15.45 -17.83
N THR A 96 6.48 -14.76 -17.63
CA THR A 96 6.51 -13.35 -17.17
C THR A 96 7.17 -13.26 -15.80
N TRP A 97 6.87 -14.18 -14.92
CA TRP A 97 7.38 -14.22 -13.54
C TRP A 97 8.80 -14.81 -13.46
N GLU A 98 9.18 -15.65 -14.40
CA GLU A 98 10.57 -16.10 -14.58
C GLU A 98 11.43 -14.93 -15.08
N ALA A 99 10.97 -14.20 -16.09
CA ALA A 99 11.70 -13.07 -16.65
C ALA A 99 11.95 -11.97 -15.60
N SER A 100 10.94 -11.64 -14.81
CA SER A 100 11.03 -10.63 -13.74
C SER A 100 11.77 -11.11 -12.49
N GLY A 101 12.12 -12.41 -12.39
CA GLY A 101 12.82 -13.01 -11.24
C GLY A 101 11.91 -13.38 -10.06
N HIS A 102 10.58 -13.16 -10.13
CA HIS A 102 9.67 -13.45 -9.02
C HIS A 102 9.60 -14.94 -8.67
N VAL A 103 9.78 -15.84 -9.63
CA VAL A 103 9.77 -17.28 -9.36
C VAL A 103 10.97 -17.67 -8.49
N ASP A 104 12.14 -17.08 -8.74
CA ASP A 104 13.41 -17.49 -8.13
C ASP A 104 13.73 -16.71 -6.85
N SER A 105 13.40 -15.42 -6.80
CA SER A 105 13.91 -14.52 -5.75
C SER A 105 12.83 -13.81 -4.90
N PHE A 106 11.54 -13.94 -5.23
CA PHE A 106 10.47 -13.32 -4.44
C PHE A 106 10.12 -14.19 -3.22
N ALA A 107 11.05 -14.27 -2.28
CA ALA A 107 10.95 -15.12 -1.12
C ALA A 107 11.34 -14.38 0.16
N ASP A 108 10.58 -14.62 1.23
CA ASP A 108 10.90 -14.18 2.59
C ASP A 108 11.57 -15.31 3.37
N PRO A 109 12.50 -15.01 4.29
CA PRO A 109 13.09 -16.01 5.17
C PRO A 109 12.07 -16.43 6.25
N LEU A 110 11.66 -17.68 6.21
CA LEU A 110 10.67 -18.28 7.11
C LEU A 110 11.33 -19.11 8.19
N VAL A 111 10.92 -18.92 9.44
CA VAL A 111 11.22 -19.81 10.58
C VAL A 111 9.92 -20.31 11.22
N ASP A 112 9.95 -21.55 11.71
CA ASP A 112 8.85 -22.12 12.51
C ASP A 112 9.28 -22.24 13.99
N CYS A 113 8.38 -21.98 14.92
CA CYS A 113 8.61 -22.36 16.31
C CYS A 113 8.45 -23.88 16.48
N ARG A 114 9.44 -24.55 17.08
CA ARG A 114 9.41 -26.00 17.30
C ARG A 114 8.29 -26.40 18.27
N GLN A 115 7.95 -25.51 19.21
CA GLN A 115 6.96 -25.78 20.28
C GLN A 115 5.53 -25.40 19.90
N CYS A 116 5.26 -24.13 19.60
CA CYS A 116 3.89 -23.65 19.32
C CYS A 116 3.50 -23.73 17.84
N LYS A 117 4.41 -24.12 16.96
CA LYS A 117 4.21 -24.25 15.50
C LYS A 117 3.83 -22.94 14.78
N LYS A 118 3.90 -21.80 15.45
CA LYS A 118 3.72 -20.50 14.80
C LYS A 118 4.89 -20.19 13.86
N ARG A 119 4.62 -19.44 12.82
CA ARG A 119 5.53 -19.05 11.76
C ARG A 119 5.87 -17.58 11.84
N PHE A 120 7.14 -17.26 11.58
CA PHE A 120 7.64 -15.89 11.65
C PHE A 120 8.59 -15.61 10.48
N ARG A 121 8.69 -14.35 10.11
CA ARG A 121 9.79 -13.87 9.26
C ARG A 121 11.05 -13.75 10.12
N ALA A 122 12.12 -14.38 9.66
CA ALA A 122 13.37 -14.40 10.41
C ALA A 122 14.00 -13.01 10.55
N ASP A 123 13.88 -12.18 9.49
CA ASP A 123 14.35 -10.79 9.47
C ASP A 123 13.65 -9.91 10.52
N HIS A 124 12.32 -10.00 10.61
CA HIS A 124 11.56 -9.23 11.62
C HIS A 124 11.88 -9.66 13.06
N LEU A 125 12.08 -10.97 13.28
CA LEU A 125 12.52 -11.46 14.59
C LEU A 125 13.89 -10.93 14.97
N LEU A 126 14.78 -10.86 13.98
CA LEU A 126 16.12 -10.35 14.17
C LEU A 126 16.12 -8.84 14.47
N GLU A 127 15.33 -8.06 13.72
CA GLU A 127 15.15 -6.63 13.97
C GLU A 127 14.65 -6.37 15.40
N GLN A 128 13.61 -7.07 15.83
CA GLN A 128 13.09 -6.94 17.21
C GLN A 128 14.14 -7.33 18.27
N ALA A 129 14.92 -8.35 18.02
CA ALA A 129 15.96 -8.82 18.95
C ALA A 129 17.13 -7.86 19.04
N THR A 130 17.57 -7.28 17.92
CA THR A 130 18.67 -6.30 17.86
C THR A 130 18.25 -4.94 18.45
N ASP A 131 16.97 -4.59 18.39
CA ASP A 131 16.45 -3.40 19.10
C ASP A 131 16.55 -3.55 20.62
N ALA A 132 16.41 -4.79 21.12
CA ALA A 132 16.45 -5.10 22.54
C ALA A 132 17.87 -5.40 23.06
N ASP A 133 18.80 -5.84 22.21
CA ASP A 133 20.15 -6.31 22.59
C ASP A 133 21.24 -5.72 21.67
N ALA A 134 22.03 -4.78 22.22
CA ALA A 134 23.11 -4.12 21.50
C ALA A 134 24.26 -5.08 21.12
N SER A 135 24.49 -6.16 21.88
CA SER A 135 25.53 -7.15 21.57
C SER A 135 25.17 -7.96 20.34
N LEU A 136 23.88 -8.32 20.20
CA LEU A 136 23.36 -9.02 19.05
C LEU A 136 23.40 -8.14 17.79
N ARG A 137 23.19 -6.84 17.95
CA ARG A 137 23.31 -5.85 16.85
C ARG A 137 24.75 -5.78 16.33
N GLU A 138 25.75 -5.74 17.21
CA GLU A 138 27.18 -5.69 16.81
C GLU A 138 27.60 -7.00 16.11
N GLU A 139 27.16 -8.15 16.63
CA GLU A 139 27.42 -9.44 16.00
C GLU A 139 26.80 -9.52 14.59
N LEU A 140 25.57 -9.07 14.43
CA LEU A 140 24.90 -9.02 13.12
C LEU A 140 25.65 -8.12 12.15
N ARG A 141 26.16 -6.96 12.64
CA ARG A 141 26.97 -6.06 11.83
C ARG A 141 28.24 -6.75 11.34
N GLY A 142 28.96 -7.47 12.20
CA GLY A 142 30.14 -8.24 11.82
C GLY A 142 29.84 -9.31 10.76
N ILE A 143 28.74 -10.07 10.92
CA ILE A 143 28.31 -11.07 9.93
C ILE A 143 27.92 -10.40 8.61
N SER A 144 27.25 -9.26 8.66
CA SER A 144 26.86 -8.50 7.45
C SER A 144 28.09 -7.98 6.70
N GLU A 145 29.12 -7.51 7.41
CA GLU A 145 30.39 -7.04 6.82
C GLU A 145 31.16 -8.21 6.17
N GLU A 146 31.25 -9.38 6.84
CA GLU A 146 31.85 -10.57 6.27
C GLU A 146 31.15 -11.02 4.98
N HIS A 147 29.80 -11.04 4.98
CA HIS A 147 29.01 -11.43 3.80
C HIS A 147 29.04 -10.40 2.68
N ALA A 148 29.18 -9.10 3.02
CA ALA A 148 29.35 -8.05 2.02
C ALA A 148 30.65 -8.17 1.23
N ALA A 149 31.67 -8.77 1.83
CA ALA A 149 32.97 -9.05 1.19
C ALA A 149 32.98 -10.33 0.34
N ALA A 150 31.93 -11.16 0.41
CA ALA A 150 31.83 -12.39 -0.36
C ALA A 150 31.24 -12.15 -1.75
N ASP A 151 31.73 -12.88 -2.76
CA ASP A 151 31.26 -12.76 -4.15
C ASP A 151 29.78 -13.12 -4.33
N HIS A 152 29.22 -13.96 -3.44
CA HIS A 152 27.81 -14.35 -3.40
C HIS A 152 27.32 -14.47 -1.95
N PRO A 153 26.86 -13.38 -1.32
CA PRO A 153 26.39 -13.40 0.05
C PRO A 153 25.08 -14.20 0.18
N ASP A 154 25.11 -15.33 0.88
CA ASP A 154 23.91 -16.08 1.24
C ASP A 154 23.31 -15.54 2.54
N LEU A 155 22.27 -14.70 2.41
CA LEU A 155 21.55 -14.13 3.55
C LEU A 155 21.00 -15.22 4.49
N LEU A 156 20.56 -16.36 3.95
CA LEU A 156 20.03 -17.45 4.78
C LEU A 156 21.12 -18.07 5.66
N GLU A 157 22.34 -18.18 5.14
CA GLU A 157 23.49 -18.63 5.94
C GLU A 157 23.76 -17.67 7.09
N ALA A 158 23.79 -16.35 6.81
CA ALA A 158 23.98 -15.32 7.84
C ALA A 158 22.88 -15.36 8.92
N LEU A 159 21.63 -15.45 8.51
CA LEU A 159 20.49 -15.59 9.43
C LEU A 159 20.61 -16.84 10.28
N ASN A 160 20.98 -17.98 9.70
CA ASN A 160 21.07 -19.26 10.38
C ASN A 160 22.20 -19.32 11.42
N ARG A 161 23.19 -18.43 11.39
CA ARG A 161 24.17 -18.26 12.48
C ARG A 161 23.56 -17.60 13.73
N ILE A 162 22.56 -16.73 13.57
CA ILE A 162 21.97 -15.94 14.67
C ILE A 162 20.68 -16.57 15.21
N ILE A 163 19.85 -17.16 14.35
CA ILE A 163 18.55 -17.75 14.74
C ILE A 163 18.61 -18.66 15.98
N PRO A 164 19.64 -19.51 16.18
CA PRO A 164 19.73 -20.35 17.39
C PRO A 164 19.76 -19.57 18.71
N LYS A 165 20.17 -18.29 18.67
CA LYS A 165 20.17 -17.38 19.83
C LYS A 165 18.82 -16.74 20.10
N LEU A 166 17.94 -16.74 19.11
CA LEU A 166 16.60 -16.18 19.22
C LEU A 166 15.62 -17.16 19.85
N ARG A 167 14.54 -16.64 20.40
CA ARG A 167 13.44 -17.44 20.95
C ARG A 167 12.12 -16.98 20.35
N CYS A 168 11.18 -17.89 20.30
CA CYS A 168 9.82 -17.60 19.86
C CYS A 168 9.21 -16.49 20.72
N PRO A 169 8.74 -15.38 20.15
CA PRO A 169 8.15 -14.27 20.91
C PRO A 169 6.83 -14.64 21.61
N GLU A 170 6.20 -15.72 21.18
CA GLU A 170 4.92 -16.16 21.72
C GLU A 170 5.03 -17.16 22.89
N CYS A 171 6.00 -18.04 22.86
CA CYS A 171 6.11 -19.12 23.85
C CYS A 171 7.52 -19.36 24.40
N GLY A 172 8.52 -18.61 23.95
CA GLY A 172 9.93 -18.79 24.35
C GLY A 172 10.61 -20.04 23.77
N GLY A 173 9.93 -20.81 22.92
CA GLY A 173 10.45 -22.04 22.34
C GLY A 173 11.54 -21.82 21.29
N GLU A 174 12.27 -22.88 20.94
CA GLU A 174 13.30 -22.85 19.89
C GLU A 174 12.70 -22.65 18.51
N LEU A 175 13.48 -21.99 17.64
CA LEU A 175 13.14 -21.77 16.24
C LEU A 175 13.83 -22.82 15.34
N THR A 176 13.27 -23.06 14.17
CA THR A 176 13.93 -23.82 13.10
C THR A 176 14.95 -22.95 12.39
N GLU A 177 15.80 -23.54 11.57
CA GLU A 177 16.58 -22.80 10.59
C GLU A 177 15.67 -22.01 9.65
N ALA A 178 16.17 -20.86 9.17
CA ALA A 178 15.50 -20.06 8.15
C ALA A 178 15.55 -20.81 6.81
N ARG A 179 14.43 -20.76 6.11
CA ARG A 179 14.31 -21.28 4.75
C ARG A 179 13.59 -20.27 3.86
N PRO A 180 13.85 -20.25 2.54
CA PRO A 180 13.15 -19.35 1.65
C PRO A 180 11.69 -19.79 1.53
N PHE A 181 10.77 -18.82 1.60
CA PHE A 181 9.35 -19.00 1.36
C PHE A 181 8.92 -18.07 0.25
N ASN A 182 8.68 -18.64 -0.95
CA ASN A 182 8.21 -17.83 -2.07
C ASN A 182 6.77 -17.33 -1.82
N MET A 183 6.59 -16.03 -1.91
CA MET A 183 5.33 -15.35 -1.59
C MET A 183 4.29 -15.39 -2.72
N MET A 184 4.59 -15.97 -3.89
CA MET A 184 3.61 -16.08 -4.96
C MET A 184 2.55 -17.14 -4.66
N PHE A 185 1.28 -16.79 -4.82
CA PHE A 185 0.21 -17.78 -4.84
C PHE A 185 0.26 -18.59 -6.13
N LYS A 186 0.33 -19.90 -6.01
CA LYS A 186 0.25 -20.86 -7.13
C LYS A 186 -1.16 -21.38 -7.30
N THR A 187 -1.58 -21.56 -8.56
CA THR A 187 -2.80 -22.25 -8.95
C THR A 187 -2.55 -23.06 -10.22
N PHE A 188 -3.56 -23.70 -10.75
CA PHE A 188 -3.49 -24.48 -11.97
C PHE A 188 -4.54 -24.00 -12.97
N MET A 189 -4.16 -23.96 -14.25
CA MET A 189 -5.09 -23.65 -15.34
C MET A 189 -5.45 -24.93 -16.10
N GLY A 190 -6.77 -25.18 -16.27
CA GLY A 190 -7.25 -26.38 -16.92
C GLY A 190 -7.57 -27.53 -15.96
N PRO A 191 -7.94 -28.70 -16.50
CA PRO A 191 -8.48 -29.82 -15.70
C PRO A 191 -7.42 -30.69 -15.04
N VAL A 192 -6.14 -30.56 -15.41
CA VAL A 192 -5.03 -31.39 -14.90
C VAL A 192 -4.11 -30.52 -14.06
N GLN A 193 -3.75 -31.04 -12.89
CA GLN A 193 -2.80 -30.37 -11.99
C GLN A 193 -1.39 -30.98 -12.19
N ASP A 194 -0.67 -30.45 -13.17
CA ASP A 194 0.71 -30.83 -13.46
C ASP A 194 1.62 -29.57 -13.53
N THR A 195 2.90 -29.77 -13.74
CA THR A 195 3.87 -28.68 -13.83
C THR A 195 3.63 -27.76 -15.03
N ALA A 196 3.04 -28.28 -16.10
CA ALA A 196 2.75 -27.50 -17.31
C ALA A 196 1.52 -26.59 -17.15
N SER A 197 0.62 -26.93 -16.22
CA SER A 197 -0.61 -26.18 -15.94
C SER A 197 -0.47 -25.14 -14.82
N VAL A 198 0.72 -25.01 -14.20
CA VAL A 198 0.98 -24.03 -13.13
C VAL A 198 0.73 -22.61 -13.62
N ALA A 199 -0.03 -21.87 -12.85
CA ALA A 199 -0.21 -20.43 -12.98
C ALA A 199 0.02 -19.74 -11.64
N TYR A 200 0.27 -18.44 -11.69
CA TYR A 200 0.48 -17.63 -10.50
C TYR A 200 -0.55 -16.50 -10.47
N LEU A 201 -1.04 -16.17 -9.26
CA LEU A 201 -1.71 -14.90 -9.05
C LEU A 201 -0.63 -13.81 -8.97
N ARG A 202 -0.80 -12.74 -9.75
CA ARG A 202 0.23 -11.69 -9.84
C ARG A 202 0.53 -11.06 -8.48
N PRO A 203 1.81 -10.91 -8.08
CA PRO A 203 2.20 -10.27 -6.81
C PRO A 203 2.29 -8.75 -6.93
N GLU A 204 2.23 -8.21 -8.17
CA GLU A 204 2.28 -6.79 -8.52
C GLU A 204 1.61 -6.54 -9.87
N THR A 205 1.30 -5.29 -10.16
CA THR A 205 0.67 -4.89 -11.43
C THR A 205 1.69 -4.46 -12.50
N ALA A 206 2.94 -4.16 -12.12
CA ALA A 206 4.00 -3.67 -13.00
C ALA A 206 4.27 -4.56 -14.21
N GLN A 207 4.40 -5.87 -14.01
CA GLN A 207 4.77 -6.80 -15.09
C GLN A 207 3.72 -6.83 -16.21
N GLY A 208 2.44 -6.61 -15.87
CA GLY A 208 1.38 -6.46 -16.85
C GLY A 208 1.59 -5.27 -17.78
N ILE A 209 2.21 -4.21 -17.28
CA ILE A 209 2.55 -3.01 -18.06
C ILE A 209 3.73 -3.30 -18.97
N PHE A 210 4.81 -3.89 -18.44
CA PHE A 210 6.03 -4.17 -19.23
C PHE A 210 5.75 -5.09 -20.42
N VAL A 211 5.02 -6.18 -20.24
CA VAL A 211 4.69 -7.11 -21.35
C VAL A 211 3.78 -6.47 -22.40
N ASN A 212 3.04 -5.42 -22.05
CA ASN A 212 2.18 -4.67 -22.95
C ASN A 212 2.82 -3.39 -23.50
N PHE A 213 4.04 -3.06 -23.11
CA PHE A 213 4.70 -1.81 -23.53
C PHE A 213 4.61 -1.54 -25.03
N LYS A 214 5.00 -2.50 -25.87
CA LYS A 214 4.97 -2.35 -27.34
C LYS A 214 3.55 -2.23 -27.90
N ASN A 215 2.60 -2.99 -27.35
CA ASN A 215 1.19 -2.90 -27.75
C ASN A 215 0.65 -1.50 -27.48
N VAL A 216 0.85 -0.99 -26.27
CA VAL A 216 0.38 0.33 -25.85
C VAL A 216 1.09 1.44 -26.63
N LEU A 217 2.42 1.37 -26.78
CA LEU A 217 3.19 2.33 -27.55
C LEU A 217 2.65 2.47 -28.99
N THR A 218 2.37 1.32 -29.64
CA THR A 218 1.88 1.28 -31.02
C THR A 218 0.49 1.88 -31.18
N VAL A 219 -0.45 1.49 -30.31
CA VAL A 219 -1.87 1.92 -30.43
C VAL A 219 -2.11 3.33 -29.92
N SER A 220 -1.38 3.77 -28.88
CA SER A 220 -1.52 5.11 -28.31
C SER A 220 -0.78 6.18 -29.08
N ARG A 221 0.21 5.80 -29.90
CA ARG A 221 1.12 6.71 -30.63
C ARG A 221 1.86 7.67 -29.69
N LYS A 222 2.02 7.30 -28.43
CA LYS A 222 2.81 8.08 -27.47
C LYS A 222 4.29 7.94 -27.76
N LYS A 223 5.04 8.92 -27.31
CA LYS A 223 6.51 8.96 -27.38
C LYS A 223 7.06 9.18 -25.97
N PRO A 224 8.17 8.56 -25.58
CA PRO A 224 8.83 8.92 -24.33
C PRO A 224 9.21 10.42 -24.30
N PRO A 225 8.96 11.14 -23.19
CA PRO A 225 8.40 10.65 -21.93
C PRO A 225 6.90 10.39 -21.98
N PHE A 226 6.45 9.19 -21.57
CA PHE A 226 5.03 8.87 -21.34
C PHE A 226 4.89 7.75 -20.33
N GLY A 227 3.73 7.63 -19.70
CA GLY A 227 3.46 6.60 -18.73
C GLY A 227 2.26 5.72 -19.07
N ILE A 228 2.31 4.49 -18.55
CA ILE A 228 1.19 3.54 -18.54
C ILE A 228 0.82 3.32 -17.08
N ALA A 229 -0.44 3.51 -16.76
CA ALA A 229 -0.97 3.40 -15.41
C ALA A 229 -1.98 2.27 -15.28
N GLN A 230 -1.98 1.60 -14.13
CA GLN A 230 -2.92 0.55 -13.81
C GLN A 230 -3.38 0.65 -12.36
N ILE A 231 -4.64 0.31 -12.11
CA ILE A 231 -5.17 -0.03 -10.78
C ILE A 231 -5.64 -1.48 -10.87
N GLY A 232 -5.20 -2.32 -9.94
CA GLY A 232 -5.61 -3.72 -9.98
C GLY A 232 -5.24 -4.51 -8.73
N LYS A 233 -5.88 -5.66 -8.58
CA LYS A 233 -5.61 -6.63 -7.52
C LYS A 233 -4.24 -7.27 -7.69
N SER A 234 -3.55 -7.43 -6.53
CA SER A 234 -2.30 -8.18 -6.39
C SER A 234 -2.37 -9.08 -5.16
N PHE A 235 -1.53 -10.11 -5.15
CA PHE A 235 -1.62 -11.20 -4.18
C PHE A 235 -0.23 -11.57 -3.67
N ARG A 236 -0.04 -11.51 -2.36
CA ARG A 236 1.22 -11.95 -1.73
C ARG A 236 0.91 -12.86 -0.56
N ASN A 237 1.44 -14.09 -0.60
CA ASN A 237 1.22 -15.07 0.46
C ASN A 237 2.08 -14.72 1.69
N GLU A 238 1.78 -13.58 2.30
CA GLU A 238 2.50 -13.01 3.44
C GLU A 238 2.57 -14.00 4.61
N ILE A 239 3.77 -14.20 5.16
CA ILE A 239 4.02 -15.00 6.36
C ILE A 239 3.45 -14.28 7.57
N THR A 240 3.88 -13.04 7.77
CA THR A 240 3.43 -12.17 8.85
C THR A 240 2.55 -11.08 8.27
N THR A 241 1.28 -11.14 8.62
CA THR A 241 0.30 -10.12 8.27
C THR A 241 0.03 -9.24 9.48
N GLY A 242 -0.51 -8.04 9.28
CA GLY A 242 -0.79 -7.20 10.43
C GLY A 242 -1.23 -5.77 10.09
N ASN A 243 -1.49 -5.04 11.17
CA ASN A 243 -1.87 -3.64 11.11
C ASN A 243 -3.10 -3.39 10.21
N PHE A 244 -4.16 -4.21 10.40
CA PHE A 244 -5.41 -4.09 9.66
C PHE A 244 -5.18 -4.27 8.14
N THR A 245 -5.63 -3.34 7.29
CA THR A 245 -5.46 -3.42 5.83
C THR A 245 -4.07 -3.02 5.34
N PHE A 246 -3.13 -2.67 6.23
CA PHE A 246 -1.79 -2.24 5.86
C PHE A 246 -0.97 -3.35 5.20
N ARG A 247 -1.03 -4.58 5.74
CA ARG A 247 -0.37 -5.76 5.17
C ARG A 247 -1.35 -6.94 5.08
N SER A 248 -1.87 -7.16 3.89
CA SER A 248 -2.85 -8.19 3.57
C SER A 248 -2.37 -9.08 2.44
N ARG A 249 -2.98 -10.29 2.32
CA ARG A 249 -2.61 -11.27 1.27
C ARG A 249 -3.22 -10.95 -0.08
N GLU A 250 -4.35 -10.27 -0.10
CA GLU A 250 -5.02 -9.73 -1.28
C GLU A 250 -5.20 -8.23 -1.09
N PHE A 251 -4.76 -7.43 -2.05
CA PHE A 251 -4.81 -5.97 -1.97
C PHE A 251 -4.96 -5.37 -3.38
N GLU A 252 -5.25 -4.10 -3.47
CA GLU A 252 -5.19 -3.34 -4.74
C GLU A 252 -3.98 -2.42 -4.75
N GLN A 253 -3.30 -2.38 -5.89
CA GLN A 253 -2.25 -1.41 -6.19
C GLN A 253 -2.76 -0.38 -7.19
N PHE A 254 -2.22 0.83 -7.10
CA PHE A 254 -2.12 1.78 -8.20
C PHE A 254 -0.65 1.92 -8.57
N GLU A 255 -0.36 1.85 -9.84
CA GLU A 255 1.01 1.74 -10.34
C GLU A 255 1.16 2.47 -11.66
N ILE A 256 2.31 3.10 -11.86
CA ILE A 256 2.68 3.80 -13.07
C ILE A 256 4.05 3.31 -13.49
N GLU A 257 4.18 2.92 -14.76
CA GLU A 257 5.48 2.77 -15.40
C GLU A 257 5.67 3.94 -16.36
N TYR A 258 6.51 4.88 -15.97
CA TYR A 258 6.76 6.09 -16.75
C TYR A 258 8.05 5.96 -17.53
N PHE A 259 7.93 5.80 -18.85
CA PHE A 259 9.00 5.51 -19.79
C PHE A 259 9.67 6.80 -20.25
N VAL A 260 10.98 6.92 -20.04
CA VAL A 260 11.76 8.14 -20.32
C VAL A 260 13.04 7.84 -21.11
N PRO A 261 13.59 8.83 -21.84
CA PRO A 261 14.95 8.72 -22.35
C PRO A 261 15.93 8.57 -21.16
N PRO A 262 16.96 7.70 -21.25
CA PRO A 262 17.91 7.47 -20.15
C PRO A 262 18.51 8.75 -19.55
N ARG A 263 18.83 9.74 -20.39
CA ARG A 263 19.40 11.04 -19.99
C ARG A 263 18.45 11.90 -19.13
N GLU A 264 17.15 11.62 -19.15
CA GLU A 264 16.13 12.39 -18.44
C GLU A 264 15.63 11.70 -17.15
N ALA A 265 16.09 10.48 -16.90
CA ALA A 265 15.54 9.61 -15.85
C ALA A 265 15.62 10.25 -14.46
N GLN A 266 16.74 10.89 -14.08
CA GLN A 266 16.90 11.53 -12.78
C GLN A 266 15.91 12.67 -12.57
N GLN A 267 15.75 13.52 -13.58
CA GLN A 267 14.81 14.64 -13.51
C GLN A 267 13.35 14.17 -13.36
N TRP A 268 12.97 13.12 -14.09
CA TRP A 268 11.63 12.56 -14.01
C TRP A 268 11.38 11.84 -12.69
N TYR A 269 12.40 11.15 -12.15
CA TYR A 269 12.33 10.56 -10.83
C TYR A 269 12.03 11.60 -9.75
N GLU A 270 12.82 12.67 -9.69
CA GLU A 270 12.62 13.76 -8.71
C GLU A 270 11.25 14.41 -8.86
N ARG A 271 10.78 14.61 -10.09
CA ARG A 271 9.45 15.14 -10.36
C ARG A 271 8.36 14.22 -9.87
N TRP A 272 8.44 12.92 -10.12
CA TRP A 272 7.44 11.96 -9.65
C TRP A 272 7.38 11.87 -8.13
N VAL A 273 8.50 11.89 -7.43
CA VAL A 273 8.55 11.95 -5.95
C VAL A 273 7.73 13.14 -5.45
N GLN A 274 7.92 14.34 -6.02
CA GLN A 274 7.19 15.53 -5.61
C GLN A 274 5.70 15.48 -6.00
N GLU A 275 5.37 15.02 -7.19
CA GLU A 275 3.98 14.90 -7.65
C GLU A 275 3.18 13.91 -6.80
N ARG A 276 3.78 12.78 -6.42
CA ARG A 276 3.13 11.78 -5.59
C ARG A 276 2.93 12.26 -4.15
N HIS A 277 3.94 12.85 -3.56
CA HIS A 277 3.82 13.46 -2.22
C HIS A 277 2.71 14.51 -2.19
N ARG A 278 2.68 15.41 -3.16
CA ARG A 278 1.65 16.47 -3.26
C ARG A 278 0.24 15.91 -3.38
N TRP A 279 0.06 14.76 -4.06
CA TRP A 279 -1.25 14.15 -4.20
C TRP A 279 -1.89 13.79 -2.86
N TYR A 280 -1.11 13.27 -1.92
CA TYR A 280 -1.60 12.95 -0.57
C TYR A 280 -1.96 14.21 0.22
N VAL A 281 -1.12 15.23 0.15
CA VAL A 281 -1.36 16.52 0.85
C VAL A 281 -2.61 17.21 0.30
N ASP A 282 -2.76 17.27 -1.02
CA ASP A 282 -3.92 17.91 -1.67
C ASP A 282 -5.25 17.18 -1.35
N LEU A 283 -5.20 15.91 -0.96
CA LEU A 283 -6.36 15.13 -0.52
C LEU A 283 -6.52 15.07 1.00
N GLY A 284 -5.79 15.89 1.74
CA GLY A 284 -6.04 16.19 3.14
C GLY A 284 -5.14 15.49 4.14
N ILE A 285 -4.12 14.71 3.72
CA ILE A 285 -3.11 14.23 4.66
C ILE A 285 -2.25 15.42 5.12
N LYS A 286 -2.10 15.56 6.43
CA LYS A 286 -1.28 16.62 7.03
C LYS A 286 0.20 16.39 6.70
N SER A 287 0.89 17.45 6.25
CA SER A 287 2.29 17.35 5.83
C SER A 287 3.22 16.84 6.94
N GLU A 288 2.93 17.15 8.22
CA GLU A 288 3.69 16.65 9.36
C GLU A 288 3.51 15.14 9.62
N ASN A 289 2.55 14.49 8.97
CA ASN A 289 2.32 13.05 9.02
C ASN A 289 2.90 12.32 7.78
N LEU A 290 3.56 13.04 6.88
CA LEU A 290 4.27 12.50 5.73
C LEU A 290 5.76 12.82 5.81
N ARG A 291 6.61 11.91 5.35
CA ARG A 291 8.01 12.19 5.10
C ARG A 291 8.49 11.48 3.84
N LEU A 292 9.51 12.03 3.21
CA LEU A 292 10.24 11.38 2.13
C LEU A 292 11.45 10.67 2.72
N ARG A 293 11.62 9.40 2.39
CA ARG A 293 12.76 8.58 2.80
C ARG A 293 13.49 8.06 1.55
N PRO A 294 14.54 8.74 1.10
CA PRO A 294 15.41 8.19 0.07
C PRO A 294 16.12 6.93 0.58
N HIS A 295 16.21 5.90 -0.24
CA HIS A 295 16.96 4.69 0.07
C HIS A 295 18.46 4.92 -0.09
N GLU A 296 19.25 4.36 0.82
CA GLU A 296 20.69 4.30 0.66
C GLU A 296 21.06 3.28 -0.43
N LYS A 297 22.26 3.40 -0.99
CA LYS A 297 22.71 2.53 -2.10
C LYS A 297 22.64 1.04 -1.77
N SER A 298 22.86 0.69 -0.53
CA SER A 298 22.80 -0.68 0.00
C SER A 298 21.38 -1.23 0.10
N GLU A 299 20.36 -0.35 0.24
CA GLU A 299 18.94 -0.72 0.28
C GLU A 299 18.33 -0.92 -1.10
N LEU A 300 18.99 -0.41 -2.15
CA LEU A 300 18.43 -0.44 -3.49
C LEU A 300 18.30 -1.87 -4.01
N ALA A 301 17.16 -2.18 -4.59
CA ALA A 301 17.01 -3.39 -5.39
C ALA A 301 18.02 -3.39 -6.55
N HIS A 302 18.48 -4.57 -6.94
CA HIS A 302 19.53 -4.73 -7.97
C HIS A 302 19.20 -4.09 -9.33
N TYR A 303 17.94 -3.80 -9.59
CA TYR A 303 17.45 -3.14 -10.80
C TYR A 303 17.27 -1.62 -10.65
N ALA A 304 17.35 -1.08 -9.44
CA ALA A 304 17.05 0.32 -9.18
C ALA A 304 18.33 1.18 -9.07
N ALA A 305 18.34 2.31 -9.76
CA ALA A 305 19.38 3.33 -9.61
C ALA A 305 19.10 4.28 -8.45
N ALA A 306 17.83 4.49 -8.12
CA ALA A 306 17.35 5.29 -7.00
C ALA A 306 15.97 4.78 -6.57
N CYS A 307 15.65 4.93 -5.29
CA CYS A 307 14.33 4.67 -4.73
C CYS A 307 14.06 5.67 -3.60
N SER A 308 12.82 6.11 -3.47
CA SER A 308 12.36 6.90 -2.32
C SER A 308 10.99 6.42 -1.91
N ASP A 309 10.78 6.29 -0.59
CA ASP A 309 9.46 6.04 -0.04
C ASP A 309 8.80 7.35 0.39
N ILE A 310 7.51 7.43 0.15
CA ILE A 310 6.62 8.31 0.88
C ILE A 310 6.13 7.51 2.07
N GLU A 311 6.56 7.88 3.27
CA GLU A 311 6.11 7.26 4.50
C GLU A 311 5.02 8.09 5.18
N TYR A 312 4.08 7.41 5.80
CA TYR A 312 3.03 8.01 6.62
C TYR A 312 3.16 7.56 8.07
N ARG A 313 2.88 8.48 9.00
CA ARG A 313 2.87 8.22 10.44
C ARG A 313 1.56 7.55 10.87
N PHE A 314 1.48 6.24 10.69
CA PHE A 314 0.36 5.43 11.17
C PHE A 314 0.35 5.37 12.71
N PRO A 315 -0.77 4.97 13.35
CA PRO A 315 -0.80 4.76 14.80
C PRO A 315 0.19 3.70 15.30
N PHE A 316 0.66 2.81 14.43
CA PHE A 316 1.69 1.80 14.74
C PHE A 316 3.12 2.25 14.40
N GLY A 317 3.32 3.47 13.94
CA GLY A 317 4.62 4.05 13.61
C GLY A 317 4.73 4.50 12.16
N TRP A 318 5.90 5.02 11.79
CA TRP A 318 6.21 5.35 10.40
C TRP A 318 6.25 4.09 9.55
N ALA A 319 5.60 4.13 8.41
CA ALA A 319 5.62 3.01 7.47
C ALA A 319 5.38 3.51 6.04
N GLU A 320 5.91 2.76 5.09
CA GLU A 320 5.81 3.00 3.66
C GLU A 320 4.36 3.07 3.21
N LEU A 321 4.02 4.16 2.52
CA LEU A 321 2.73 4.39 1.89
C LEU A 321 2.81 4.16 0.38
N GLU A 322 3.91 4.61 -0.24
CA GLU A 322 4.17 4.51 -1.66
C GLU A 322 5.68 4.56 -1.93
N GLY A 323 6.17 3.70 -2.81
CA GLY A 323 7.54 3.71 -3.31
C GLY A 323 7.63 4.37 -4.68
N ILE A 324 8.69 5.13 -4.91
CA ILE A 324 9.03 5.65 -6.23
C ILE A 324 10.43 5.18 -6.60
N ALA A 325 10.57 4.39 -7.65
CA ALA A 325 11.85 3.81 -8.07
C ALA A 325 12.26 4.25 -9.48
N ASN A 326 13.55 4.43 -9.68
CA ASN A 326 14.17 4.47 -11.03
C ASN A 326 14.69 3.07 -11.34
N ARG A 327 13.91 2.29 -12.07
CA ARG A 327 14.17 0.88 -12.43
C ARG A 327 15.12 0.72 -13.61
N GLN A 328 15.56 1.83 -14.20
CA GLN A 328 16.35 1.84 -15.43
C GLN A 328 15.64 1.07 -16.58
N ASP A 329 16.37 0.29 -17.36
CA ASP A 329 15.84 -0.51 -18.48
C ASP A 329 15.71 -2.01 -18.13
N TYR A 330 15.84 -2.37 -16.85
CA TYR A 330 15.94 -3.76 -16.40
C TYR A 330 14.79 -4.63 -16.91
N ASP A 331 13.55 -4.27 -16.63
CA ASP A 331 12.40 -5.09 -16.97
C ASP A 331 12.21 -5.26 -18.48
N LEU A 332 12.38 -4.18 -19.26
CA LEU A 332 12.27 -4.25 -20.71
C LEU A 332 13.35 -5.15 -21.32
N ARG A 333 14.61 -5.11 -20.81
CA ARG A 333 15.68 -6.01 -21.24
C ARG A 333 15.36 -7.45 -20.89
N ARG A 334 14.91 -7.73 -19.66
CA ARG A 334 14.57 -9.09 -19.20
C ARG A 334 13.44 -9.67 -20.03
N HIS A 335 12.36 -8.91 -20.26
CA HIS A 335 11.25 -9.39 -21.11
C HIS A 335 11.66 -9.55 -22.57
N GLN A 336 12.54 -8.72 -23.11
CA GLN A 336 13.09 -8.91 -24.43
C GLN A 336 13.92 -10.19 -24.52
N GLU A 337 14.80 -10.46 -23.55
CA GLU A 337 15.62 -11.66 -23.49
C GLU A 337 14.75 -12.93 -23.45
N TYR A 338 13.75 -12.97 -22.59
CA TYR A 338 12.89 -14.14 -22.41
C TYR A 338 11.87 -14.35 -23.54
N SER A 339 11.41 -13.28 -24.18
CA SER A 339 10.39 -13.36 -25.25
C SER A 339 10.98 -13.37 -26.64
N GLY A 340 12.21 -12.89 -26.83
CA GLY A 340 12.80 -12.63 -28.15
C GLY A 340 12.16 -11.46 -28.91
N LYS A 341 11.30 -10.65 -28.24
CA LYS A 341 10.63 -9.50 -28.87
C LYS A 341 11.40 -8.21 -28.59
N ASP A 342 11.56 -7.40 -29.63
CA ASP A 342 12.22 -6.07 -29.49
C ASP A 342 11.36 -5.11 -28.66
N LEU A 343 11.83 -4.73 -27.48
CA LEU A 343 11.19 -3.78 -26.55
C LEU A 343 11.89 -2.42 -26.51
N THR A 344 12.80 -2.14 -27.46
CA THR A 344 13.43 -0.82 -27.60
C THR A 344 12.48 0.20 -28.20
N TYR A 345 12.75 1.46 -28.00
CA TYR A 345 12.12 2.58 -28.69
C TYR A 345 13.07 3.19 -29.71
N PHE A 346 12.57 3.56 -30.89
CA PHE A 346 13.31 4.32 -31.87
C PHE A 346 12.85 5.77 -31.88
N ASP A 347 13.73 6.68 -31.49
CA ASP A 347 13.48 8.12 -31.53
C ASP A 347 13.80 8.64 -32.96
N GLU A 348 12.75 8.95 -33.71
CA GLU A 348 12.89 9.45 -35.09
C GLU A 348 13.60 10.81 -35.16
N ALA A 349 13.44 11.66 -34.14
CA ALA A 349 14.06 12.99 -34.13
C ALA A 349 15.55 12.92 -33.84
N ALA A 350 15.96 12.11 -32.88
CA ALA A 350 17.36 11.86 -32.55
C ALA A 350 18.02 10.81 -33.45
N ARG A 351 17.23 10.03 -34.22
CA ARG A 351 17.67 8.84 -34.97
C ARG A 351 18.41 7.83 -34.10
N GLU A 352 17.95 7.67 -32.89
CA GLU A 352 18.57 6.82 -31.89
C GLU A 352 17.60 5.70 -31.44
N LYS A 353 18.15 4.51 -31.23
CA LYS A 353 17.43 3.35 -30.69
C LYS A 353 17.92 3.06 -29.29
N TYR A 354 17.00 3.03 -28.29
CA TYR A 354 17.35 2.78 -26.90
C TYR A 354 16.24 1.99 -26.17
N TRP A 355 16.57 1.39 -25.03
CA TRP A 355 15.57 0.96 -24.05
C TRP A 355 15.19 2.17 -23.21
N PRO A 356 13.90 2.54 -23.15
CA PRO A 356 13.49 3.56 -22.19
C PRO A 356 13.84 3.15 -20.76
N TYR A 357 14.27 4.12 -19.96
CA TYR A 357 14.33 3.95 -18.51
C TYR A 357 12.93 4.13 -17.93
N VAL A 358 12.69 3.48 -16.81
CA VAL A 358 11.37 3.43 -16.18
C VAL A 358 11.43 4.08 -14.81
N ILE A 359 10.54 5.04 -14.59
CA ILE A 359 10.26 5.59 -13.27
C ILE A 359 8.93 5.01 -12.81
N GLU A 360 8.95 4.32 -11.67
CA GLU A 360 7.82 3.56 -11.12
C GLU A 360 7.33 4.18 -9.81
N PRO A 361 6.28 4.99 -9.81
CA PRO A 361 5.46 5.22 -8.62
C PRO A 361 4.50 4.05 -8.39
N SER A 362 4.64 3.37 -7.25
CA SER A 362 3.83 2.21 -6.88
C SER A 362 3.32 2.31 -5.45
N GLY A 363 2.01 2.23 -5.25
CA GLY A 363 1.37 2.32 -3.95
C GLY A 363 0.17 1.39 -3.79
N GLY A 364 -0.13 1.08 -2.52
CA GLY A 364 -1.31 0.30 -2.16
C GLY A 364 -2.55 1.15 -2.02
N VAL A 365 -3.61 0.88 -2.79
CA VAL A 365 -4.92 1.56 -2.61
C VAL A 365 -5.45 1.34 -1.20
N ASP A 366 -5.25 0.15 -0.65
CA ASP A 366 -5.69 -0.22 0.71
C ASP A 366 -4.88 0.53 1.78
N ARG A 367 -3.56 0.67 1.60
CA ARG A 367 -2.69 1.49 2.47
C ARG A 367 -3.06 2.96 2.41
N ALA A 368 -3.26 3.52 1.20
CA ALA A 368 -3.67 4.90 1.01
C ALA A 368 -5.03 5.18 1.67
N THR A 369 -6.01 4.27 1.47
CA THR A 369 -7.33 4.38 2.11
C THR A 369 -7.22 4.36 3.64
N LEU A 370 -6.38 3.49 4.20
CA LEU A 370 -6.12 3.44 5.64
C LEU A 370 -5.45 4.73 6.13
N ALA A 371 -4.47 5.26 5.42
CA ALA A 371 -3.80 6.52 5.78
C ALA A 371 -4.79 7.69 5.80
N PHE A 372 -5.67 7.82 4.80
CA PHE A 372 -6.72 8.83 4.78
C PHE A 372 -7.70 8.69 5.95
N ILE A 373 -8.08 7.46 6.34
CA ILE A 373 -8.92 7.22 7.52
C ILE A 373 -8.17 7.62 8.80
N CYS A 374 -6.91 7.21 8.95
CA CYS A 374 -6.08 7.50 10.13
C CYS A 374 -5.87 9.01 10.32
N ASP A 375 -5.59 9.73 9.23
CA ASP A 375 -5.34 11.17 9.28
C ASP A 375 -6.63 11.97 9.56
N ALA A 376 -7.75 11.52 8.97
CA ALA A 376 -9.05 12.15 9.15
C ALA A 376 -9.69 11.86 10.53
N TYR A 377 -9.25 10.81 11.25
CA TYR A 377 -9.83 10.42 12.52
C TYR A 377 -9.54 11.45 13.62
N GLU A 378 -10.60 11.99 14.22
CA GLU A 378 -10.51 12.95 15.31
C GLU A 378 -11.49 12.59 16.43
N GLU A 379 -11.02 12.67 17.66
CA GLU A 379 -11.83 12.62 18.89
C GLU A 379 -12.06 14.05 19.39
N VAL A 380 -13.32 14.50 19.41
CA VAL A 380 -13.70 15.84 19.85
C VAL A 380 -14.27 15.77 21.27
N PRO A 381 -13.50 16.21 22.30
CA PRO A 381 -14.00 16.25 23.68
C PRO A 381 -15.18 17.20 23.82
N GLY A 382 -16.25 16.77 24.50
CA GLY A 382 -17.45 17.59 24.73
C GLY A 382 -18.40 17.68 23.54
N GLY A 383 -18.04 17.09 22.40
CA GLY A 383 -18.83 17.14 21.17
C GLY A 383 -18.79 18.50 20.47
N ARG A 384 -19.34 18.57 19.23
CA ARG A 384 -19.54 19.85 18.54
C ARG A 384 -20.72 20.58 19.18
N GLY A 385 -20.45 21.53 20.06
CA GLY A 385 -21.48 22.42 20.58
C GLY A 385 -22.06 23.27 19.46
N THR A 386 -23.27 22.95 19.01
CA THR A 386 -24.09 23.96 18.34
C THR A 386 -24.61 24.93 19.41
N ALA A 387 -24.45 26.22 19.21
CA ALA A 387 -25.01 27.23 20.12
C ALA A 387 -26.50 26.93 20.36
N GLY A 388 -26.87 26.53 21.60
CA GLY A 388 -28.23 26.15 21.97
C GLY A 388 -28.50 24.64 22.12
N ALA A 389 -27.52 23.76 21.98
CA ALA A 389 -27.67 22.31 22.22
C ALA A 389 -27.42 21.96 23.68
N GLU A 390 -28.16 20.96 24.16
CA GLU A 390 -27.98 20.36 25.50
C GLU A 390 -26.51 20.18 25.88
N VAL A 391 -26.16 20.70 27.06
CA VAL A 391 -24.84 20.49 27.65
C VAL A 391 -24.64 19.00 27.83
N TYR A 392 -23.78 18.38 27.04
CA TYR A 392 -23.46 16.97 27.16
C TYR A 392 -22.73 16.70 28.48
N PRO A 393 -22.93 15.52 29.07
CA PRO A 393 -22.22 15.14 30.30
C PRO A 393 -20.70 15.29 30.13
N PRO A 394 -19.98 15.75 31.18
CA PRO A 394 -18.52 15.80 31.18
C PRO A 394 -17.93 14.43 30.82
N GLY A 395 -16.92 14.40 29.94
CA GLY A 395 -16.22 13.17 29.52
C GLY A 395 -16.75 12.51 28.25
N ARG A 396 -17.76 13.07 27.57
CA ARG A 396 -18.22 12.55 26.29
C ARG A 396 -17.27 12.98 25.16
N VAL A 397 -16.87 11.99 24.38
CA VAL A 397 -16.07 12.19 23.15
C VAL A 397 -16.94 11.87 21.94
N GLU A 398 -16.93 12.73 20.94
CA GLU A 398 -17.52 12.48 19.62
C GLU A 398 -16.41 12.18 18.60
N VAL A 399 -16.62 11.14 17.81
CA VAL A 399 -15.70 10.76 16.72
C VAL A 399 -16.14 11.46 15.44
N VAL A 400 -15.16 12.03 14.74
CA VAL A 400 -15.35 12.70 13.46
C VAL A 400 -14.30 12.20 12.48
N LEU A 401 -14.70 11.84 11.26
CA LEU A 401 -13.78 11.65 10.14
C LEU A 401 -13.74 12.94 9.30
N ARG A 402 -12.64 13.68 9.34
CA ARG A 402 -12.46 14.89 8.53
C ARG A 402 -11.86 14.55 7.16
N LEU A 403 -12.60 13.78 6.40
CA LEU A 403 -12.19 13.41 5.04
C LEU A 403 -12.26 14.62 4.10
N HIS A 404 -11.31 14.68 3.16
CA HIS A 404 -11.42 15.59 2.04
C HIS A 404 -12.73 15.33 1.26
N PRO A 405 -13.49 16.38 0.82
CA PRO A 405 -14.78 16.17 0.15
C PRO A 405 -14.72 15.25 -1.06
N GLY A 406 -13.60 15.23 -1.80
CA GLY A 406 -13.36 14.30 -2.90
C GLY A 406 -13.38 12.84 -2.47
N LEU A 407 -12.95 12.55 -1.23
CA LEU A 407 -12.83 11.19 -0.70
C LEU A 407 -14.06 10.74 0.09
N ALA A 408 -14.83 11.67 0.69
CA ALA A 408 -15.99 11.35 1.51
C ALA A 408 -16.92 10.34 0.82
N PRO A 409 -17.30 9.21 1.48
CA PRO A 409 -18.15 8.18 0.88
C PRO A 409 -19.55 8.70 0.56
N LEU A 410 -20.12 9.53 1.45
CA LEU A 410 -21.36 10.25 1.23
C LEU A 410 -21.05 11.73 1.04
N LYS A 411 -21.63 12.33 0.01
CA LYS A 411 -21.39 13.75 -0.33
C LYS A 411 -22.34 14.69 0.36
N ALA A 412 -23.47 14.19 0.82
CA ALA A 412 -24.47 14.92 1.57
C ALA A 412 -25.38 13.99 2.36
N ALA A 413 -26.02 14.53 3.40
CA ALA A 413 -27.10 13.86 4.10
C ALA A 413 -28.31 14.78 4.22
N VAL A 414 -29.50 14.25 3.97
CA VAL A 414 -30.78 14.98 4.13
C VAL A 414 -31.43 14.57 5.44
N LEU A 415 -31.46 15.49 6.38
CA LEU A 415 -31.86 15.25 7.77
C LEU A 415 -33.06 16.14 8.14
N PRO A 416 -34.32 15.71 7.92
CA PRO A 416 -35.49 16.55 8.27
C PRO A 416 -35.53 16.82 9.79
N LEU A 417 -35.61 18.10 10.17
CA LEU A 417 -35.57 18.51 11.58
C LEU A 417 -36.71 17.87 12.38
N VAL A 418 -37.94 17.92 11.83
CA VAL A 418 -39.16 17.34 12.39
C VAL A 418 -39.91 16.53 11.34
N LYS A 419 -40.80 15.60 11.81
CA LYS A 419 -41.57 14.70 10.92
C LYS A 419 -43.01 15.16 10.69
N ARG A 420 -43.25 16.45 10.52
CA ARG A 420 -44.60 17.01 10.37
C ARG A 420 -44.65 18.14 9.34
N ASP A 421 -45.82 18.51 8.95
CA ASP A 421 -46.13 19.70 8.18
C ASP A 421 -45.42 19.81 6.81
N GLY A 422 -45.41 18.71 6.02
CA GLY A 422 -44.80 18.68 4.68
C GLY A 422 -43.29 18.71 4.67
N MET A 423 -42.59 18.73 5.83
CA MET A 423 -41.13 18.75 5.90
C MET A 423 -40.54 17.44 5.45
N ARG A 424 -41.18 16.31 5.79
CA ARG A 424 -40.77 14.99 5.38
C ARG A 424 -40.80 14.82 3.84
N GLU A 425 -41.91 15.20 3.25
CA GLU A 425 -42.12 15.16 1.80
C GLU A 425 -41.13 16.05 1.06
N LYS A 426 -40.85 17.24 1.56
CA LYS A 426 -39.84 18.15 1.01
C LYS A 426 -38.45 17.55 1.13
N ALA A 427 -38.09 16.98 2.27
CA ALA A 427 -36.78 16.34 2.49
C ALA A 427 -36.61 15.13 1.58
N GLN A 428 -37.67 14.32 1.41
CA GLN A 428 -37.64 13.18 0.49
C GLN A 428 -37.49 13.62 -0.97
N ALA A 429 -38.14 14.71 -1.38
CA ALA A 429 -37.99 15.28 -2.72
C ALA A 429 -36.55 15.75 -2.98
N ILE A 430 -35.94 16.45 -2.01
CA ILE A 430 -34.54 16.89 -2.07
C ILE A 430 -33.62 15.64 -2.19
N TYR A 431 -33.81 14.64 -1.32
CA TYR A 431 -33.05 13.40 -1.38
C TYR A 431 -33.20 12.70 -2.74
N ALA A 432 -34.43 12.58 -3.25
CA ALA A 432 -34.68 11.93 -4.53
C ALA A 432 -34.02 12.65 -5.72
N ASP A 433 -33.86 13.97 -5.63
CA ASP A 433 -33.15 14.76 -6.65
C ASP A 433 -31.61 14.59 -6.52
N LEU A 434 -31.06 14.78 -5.31
CA LEU A 434 -29.63 14.71 -5.07
C LEU A 434 -29.05 13.31 -5.39
N ARG A 435 -29.74 12.22 -5.02
CA ARG A 435 -29.29 10.85 -5.24
C ARG A 435 -29.10 10.45 -6.71
N LYS A 436 -29.65 11.21 -7.64
CA LYS A 436 -29.43 11.01 -9.09
C LYS A 436 -28.02 11.41 -9.52
N ARG A 437 -27.33 12.23 -8.72
CA ARG A 437 -26.06 12.86 -9.06
C ARG A 437 -24.92 12.52 -8.08
N LEU A 438 -25.27 12.25 -6.83
CA LEU A 438 -24.31 12.09 -5.72
C LEU A 438 -24.69 10.91 -4.83
N PRO A 439 -23.74 10.24 -4.18
CA PRO A 439 -23.99 9.39 -3.02
C PRO A 439 -24.52 10.25 -1.87
N VAL A 440 -25.77 10.04 -1.49
CA VAL A 440 -26.49 10.81 -0.46
C VAL A 440 -27.22 9.87 0.47
N GLU A 441 -27.27 10.19 1.76
CA GLU A 441 -28.07 9.48 2.74
C GLU A 441 -29.29 10.30 3.15
N TYR A 442 -30.41 9.60 3.42
CA TYR A 442 -31.59 10.18 4.07
C TYR A 442 -31.75 9.55 5.44
N ASP A 443 -31.80 10.35 6.50
CA ASP A 443 -31.94 9.85 7.85
C ASP A 443 -32.94 10.69 8.68
N GLU A 444 -33.98 10.03 9.14
CA GLU A 444 -34.99 10.58 10.04
C GLU A 444 -35.08 9.83 11.38
N ALA A 445 -34.15 8.92 11.67
CA ALA A 445 -34.20 8.06 12.84
C ALA A 445 -33.54 8.69 14.08
N GLY A 446 -34.29 8.79 15.18
CA GLY A 446 -33.82 9.36 16.44
C GLY A 446 -33.74 10.88 16.45
N SER A 447 -33.03 11.48 17.42
CA SER A 447 -32.84 12.91 17.53
C SER A 447 -31.91 13.45 16.43
N ILE A 448 -32.04 14.74 16.11
CA ILE A 448 -31.23 15.40 15.08
C ILE A 448 -29.72 15.30 15.43
N GLY A 449 -29.33 15.45 16.69
CA GLY A 449 -27.94 15.33 17.10
C GLY A 449 -27.36 13.92 16.89
N ARG A 450 -28.17 12.84 17.05
CA ARG A 450 -27.73 11.47 16.72
C ARG A 450 -27.51 11.28 15.22
N ARG A 451 -28.33 11.93 14.39
CA ARG A 451 -28.23 11.88 12.93
C ARG A 451 -26.96 12.60 12.44
N TYR A 452 -26.67 13.78 13.00
CA TYR A 452 -25.41 14.49 12.70
C TYR A 452 -24.19 13.62 13.07
N ARG A 453 -24.18 13.02 14.26
CA ARG A 453 -23.07 12.17 14.69
C ARG A 453 -22.82 10.99 13.75
N ARG A 454 -23.89 10.36 13.23
CA ARG A 454 -23.74 9.27 12.25
C ARG A 454 -23.01 9.74 11.00
N GLN A 455 -23.27 10.97 10.56
CA GLN A 455 -22.62 11.58 9.40
C GLN A 455 -21.18 12.00 9.72
N ASP A 456 -20.95 12.57 10.90
CA ASP A 456 -19.60 12.93 11.36
C ASP A 456 -18.67 11.73 11.42
N GLU A 457 -19.16 10.58 11.91
CA GLU A 457 -18.39 9.33 12.01
C GLU A 457 -18.06 8.68 10.64
N VAL A 458 -18.67 9.12 9.56
CA VAL A 458 -18.42 8.61 8.20
C VAL A 458 -17.85 9.67 7.24
N GLY A 459 -17.66 10.89 7.72
CA GLY A 459 -16.99 11.95 6.97
C GLY A 459 -17.87 12.64 5.91
N THR A 460 -19.20 12.67 6.11
CA THR A 460 -20.13 13.33 5.19
C THR A 460 -20.01 14.84 5.22
#